data_31fc6901a7e6e77704f11c697783a62a
#
_entry.id   31fc6901a7e6e77704f11c697783a62a
#
_cell.length_a   1.000
_cell.length_b   1.000
_cell.length_c   1.000
_cell.angle_alpha   90.00
_cell.angle_beta   90.00
_cell.angle_gamma   90.00
#
_symmetry.space_group_name_H-M   'P 1'
#
loop_
_entity.id
_entity.type
_entity.pdbx_description
1 polymer ?
#
loop_
_entity_poly.entity_id
_entity_poly.type
_entity_poly.pdbx_seq_one_letter_code
_entity_poly.pdbx_strand_id
1 'polypeptide(L)'
;AIKMDDGVVANVADLNKDFGIDEEDAELKEGVLNFSVSSAIEQMITISHNYAAMALTKKVGQSSITNFLKKYNSLESSLGPPLKTSAFDMGNLFEKLYKGEVVDTEYSQKMLDILSRQTINDRIPKYLPSGTKVAHKTGDLGFFENDGGIVYTPKGDFIIVVLSETKKPDDAGDKIARISEASFKYFNK
;
A
#
# COMPACT_ATOMS: atom_id res chain seq x y z
N ALA A 1 -23.86 -1.19 4.40
CA ALA A 1 -22.55 -0.57 4.30
C ALA A 1 -21.65 -1.12 5.42
N ILE A 2 -20.38 -1.37 5.14
CA ILE A 2 -19.37 -1.79 6.13
C ILE A 2 -19.02 -0.58 7.00
N LYS A 3 -19.01 -0.76 8.33
CA LYS A 3 -18.65 0.27 9.30
C LYS A 3 -17.25 0.01 9.86
N MET A 4 -16.58 1.04 10.36
CA MET A 4 -15.21 0.95 10.90
C MET A 4 -15.10 0.03 12.13
N ASP A 5 -16.18 -0.07 12.93
CA ASP A 5 -16.25 -0.92 14.11
C ASP A 5 -16.74 -2.35 13.83
N ASP A 6 -17.14 -2.64 12.58
CA ASP A 6 -17.57 -4.00 12.23
C ASP A 6 -16.41 -5.00 12.44
N GLY A 7 -16.75 -6.17 12.97
CA GLY A 7 -15.79 -7.26 13.13
C GLY A 7 -15.31 -7.86 11.79
N VAL A 8 -14.06 -8.18 11.74
CA VAL A 8 -13.41 -8.95 10.67
C VAL A 8 -12.80 -10.19 11.31
N VAL A 9 -13.53 -11.30 11.22
CA VAL A 9 -13.07 -12.60 11.74
C VAL A 9 -12.67 -13.47 10.56
N ALA A 10 -11.49 -14.03 10.60
CA ALA A 10 -11.00 -14.90 9.54
C ALA A 10 -10.19 -16.06 10.09
N ASN A 11 -10.41 -17.26 9.54
CA ASN A 11 -9.56 -18.41 9.79
C ASN A 11 -8.32 -18.33 8.89
N VAL A 12 -7.14 -18.53 9.47
CA VAL A 12 -5.85 -18.43 8.75
C VAL A 12 -5.75 -19.47 7.64
N ALA A 13 -6.09 -20.72 7.93
CA ALA A 13 -6.02 -21.80 6.93
C ALA A 13 -6.96 -21.55 5.75
N ASP A 14 -8.16 -21.00 6.01
CA ASP A 14 -9.08 -20.60 4.95
C ASP A 14 -8.53 -19.43 4.11
N LEU A 15 -7.86 -18.47 4.74
CA LEU A 15 -7.21 -17.38 4.00
C LEU A 15 -6.08 -17.90 3.12
N ASN A 16 -5.19 -18.75 3.65
CA ASN A 16 -4.10 -19.35 2.86
C ASN A 16 -4.66 -20.08 1.64
N LYS A 17 -5.70 -20.89 1.83
CA LYS A 17 -6.36 -21.62 0.75
C LYS A 17 -7.00 -20.68 -0.29
N ASP A 18 -7.77 -19.69 0.16
CA ASP A 18 -8.52 -18.77 -0.72
C ASP A 18 -7.58 -17.87 -1.55
N PHE A 19 -6.38 -17.56 -1.02
CA PHE A 19 -5.38 -16.74 -1.68
C PHE A 19 -4.23 -17.54 -2.33
N GLY A 20 -4.31 -18.88 -2.29
CA GLY A 20 -3.34 -19.76 -2.95
C GLY A 20 -1.94 -19.70 -2.33
N ILE A 21 -1.85 -19.54 -1.01
CA ILE A 21 -0.59 -19.53 -0.26
C ILE A 21 -0.29 -20.95 0.18
N ASP A 22 0.82 -21.51 -0.30
CA ASP A 22 1.27 -22.84 0.08
C ASP A 22 1.79 -22.85 1.53
N GLU A 23 1.74 -24.01 2.18
CA GLU A 23 2.08 -24.15 3.61
C GLU A 23 3.52 -23.72 3.93
N GLU A 24 4.45 -23.92 2.98
CA GLU A 24 5.86 -23.53 3.11
C GLU A 24 6.08 -22.01 3.02
N ASP A 25 5.21 -21.28 2.28
CA ASP A 25 5.27 -19.83 2.09
C ASP A 25 4.40 -19.06 3.08
N ALA A 26 3.57 -19.76 3.85
CA ALA A 26 2.62 -19.13 4.78
C ALA A 26 3.32 -18.55 6.02
N GLU A 27 3.17 -17.25 6.24
CA GLU A 27 3.63 -16.58 7.47
C GLU A 27 2.92 -17.11 8.72
N LEU A 28 1.63 -17.42 8.60
CA LEU A 28 0.81 -18.06 9.62
C LEU A 28 0.21 -19.34 9.02
N LYS A 29 0.22 -20.45 9.78
CA LYS A 29 -0.30 -21.74 9.30
C LYS A 29 -1.73 -22.00 9.74
N GLU A 30 -2.07 -21.60 10.97
CA GLU A 30 -3.38 -21.82 11.57
C GLU A 30 -3.75 -20.71 12.56
N GLY A 31 -4.99 -20.69 13.00
CA GLY A 31 -5.50 -19.76 13.99
C GLY A 31 -6.71 -18.96 13.48
N VAL A 32 -7.25 -18.16 14.38
CA VAL A 32 -8.37 -17.24 14.08
C VAL A 32 -7.92 -15.83 14.36
N LEU A 33 -8.03 -14.98 13.33
CA LEU A 33 -7.76 -13.56 13.42
C LEU A 33 -9.06 -12.81 13.70
N ASN A 34 -8.99 -11.83 14.59
CA ASN A 34 -10.11 -11.00 14.97
C ASN A 34 -9.69 -9.53 14.99
N PHE A 35 -10.22 -8.75 14.06
CA PHE A 35 -9.97 -7.31 13.92
C PHE A 35 -11.29 -6.55 13.94
N SER A 36 -11.26 -5.26 14.25
CA SER A 36 -12.24 -4.34 13.69
C SER A 36 -11.80 -3.94 12.27
N VAL A 37 -12.70 -3.46 11.43
CA VAL A 37 -12.35 -2.93 10.09
C VAL A 37 -11.26 -1.86 10.21
N SER A 38 -11.40 -0.93 11.17
CA SER A 38 -10.41 0.13 11.40
C SER A 38 -9.04 -0.42 11.78
N SER A 39 -8.97 -1.40 12.69
CA SER A 39 -7.70 -2.02 13.08
C SER A 39 -7.05 -2.81 11.94
N ALA A 40 -7.84 -3.49 11.13
CA ALA A 40 -7.32 -4.22 9.99
C ALA A 40 -6.77 -3.26 8.90
N ILE A 41 -7.45 -2.14 8.63
CA ILE A 41 -6.95 -1.09 7.72
C ILE A 41 -5.63 -0.50 8.26
N GLU A 42 -5.59 -0.15 9.53
CA GLU A 42 -4.39 0.40 10.16
C GLU A 42 -3.19 -0.54 9.99
N GLN A 43 -3.36 -1.82 10.36
CA GLN A 43 -2.28 -2.80 10.28
C GLN A 43 -1.88 -3.12 8.82
N MET A 44 -2.85 -3.25 7.91
CA MET A 44 -2.58 -3.46 6.49
C MET A 44 -1.69 -2.37 5.90
N ILE A 45 -1.91 -1.11 6.28
CA ILE A 45 -1.18 0.01 5.71
C ILE A 45 0.12 0.28 6.48
N THR A 46 0.08 0.38 7.83
CA THR A 46 1.22 0.89 8.61
C THR A 46 2.33 -0.13 8.81
N ILE A 47 2.02 -1.41 8.91
CA ILE A 47 2.98 -2.50 9.08
C ILE A 47 2.91 -3.57 7.98
N SER A 48 2.15 -3.30 6.92
CA SER A 48 1.99 -4.21 5.78
C SER A 48 1.48 -5.62 6.15
N HIS A 49 0.56 -5.72 7.13
CA HIS A 49 0.04 -6.99 7.64
C HIS A 49 -0.77 -7.72 6.56
N ASN A 50 -0.21 -8.78 5.98
CA ASN A 50 -0.79 -9.50 4.84
C ASN A 50 -2.15 -10.11 5.16
N TYR A 51 -2.30 -10.75 6.32
CA TYR A 51 -3.57 -11.39 6.71
C TYR A 51 -4.69 -10.38 7.01
N ALA A 52 -4.36 -9.17 7.46
CA ALA A 52 -5.35 -8.10 7.58
C ALA A 52 -5.85 -7.65 6.20
N ALA A 53 -4.95 -7.54 5.21
CA ALA A 53 -5.31 -7.22 3.83
C ALA A 53 -6.19 -8.31 3.20
N MET A 54 -5.84 -9.60 3.37
CA MET A 54 -6.62 -10.73 2.87
C MET A 54 -8.02 -10.79 3.51
N ALA A 55 -8.09 -10.63 4.83
CA ALA A 55 -9.36 -10.64 5.57
C ALA A 55 -10.29 -9.49 5.14
N LEU A 56 -9.74 -8.28 4.94
CA LEU A 56 -10.48 -7.14 4.41
C LEU A 56 -10.92 -7.37 2.96
N THR A 57 -10.05 -7.91 2.11
CA THR A 57 -10.38 -8.24 0.71
C THR A 57 -11.55 -9.21 0.66
N LYS A 58 -11.56 -10.24 1.50
CA LYS A 58 -12.67 -11.19 1.60
C LYS A 58 -13.96 -10.51 2.09
N LYS A 59 -13.87 -9.62 3.08
CA LYS A 59 -15.04 -8.88 3.63
C LYS A 59 -15.62 -7.89 2.62
N VAL A 60 -14.79 -7.16 1.90
CA VAL A 60 -15.20 -6.15 0.91
C VAL A 60 -15.68 -6.80 -0.39
N GLY A 61 -15.07 -7.92 -0.76
CA GLY A 61 -15.33 -8.67 -1.98
C GLY A 61 -14.58 -8.11 -3.19
N GLN A 62 -14.07 -9.02 -4.01
CA GLN A 62 -13.25 -8.71 -5.19
C GLN A 62 -13.96 -7.81 -6.22
N SER A 63 -15.26 -7.98 -6.38
CA SER A 63 -16.06 -7.14 -7.29
C SER A 63 -16.09 -5.67 -6.88
N SER A 64 -16.16 -5.39 -5.57
CA SER A 64 -16.12 -4.01 -5.05
C SER A 64 -14.78 -3.36 -5.32
N ILE A 65 -13.69 -4.09 -5.16
CA ILE A 65 -12.34 -3.61 -5.43
C ILE A 65 -12.16 -3.36 -6.94
N THR A 66 -12.61 -4.29 -7.79
CA THR A 66 -12.60 -4.11 -9.25
C THR A 66 -13.38 -2.87 -9.68
N ASN A 67 -14.55 -2.64 -9.08
CA ASN A 67 -15.35 -1.44 -9.35
C ASN A 67 -14.66 -0.15 -8.88
N PHE A 68 -13.95 -0.20 -7.74
CA PHE A 68 -13.14 0.91 -7.26
C PHE A 68 -12.02 1.24 -8.24
N LEU A 69 -11.25 0.25 -8.70
CA LEU A 69 -10.18 0.46 -9.69
C LEU A 69 -10.73 1.10 -10.97
N LYS A 70 -11.83 0.59 -11.51
CA LYS A 70 -12.50 1.18 -12.68
C LYS A 70 -12.96 2.61 -12.44
N LYS A 71 -13.58 2.88 -11.28
CA LYS A 71 -14.08 4.22 -10.92
C LYS A 71 -12.96 5.26 -10.94
N TYR A 72 -11.76 4.89 -10.50
CA TYR A 72 -10.61 5.78 -10.42
C TYR A 72 -9.63 5.66 -11.59
N ASN A 73 -10.06 4.97 -12.67
CA ASN A 73 -9.31 4.80 -13.91
C ASN A 73 -7.95 4.09 -13.73
N SER A 74 -7.87 3.16 -12.75
CA SER A 74 -6.71 2.29 -12.53
C SER A 74 -6.87 1.02 -13.38
N LEU A 75 -6.71 1.14 -14.70
CA LEU A 75 -7.08 0.10 -15.66
C LEU A 75 -5.99 -0.97 -15.86
N GLU A 76 -4.77 -0.67 -15.46
CA GLU A 76 -3.63 -1.59 -15.51
C GLU A 76 -3.51 -2.42 -14.21
N SER A 77 -4.34 -2.11 -13.21
CA SER A 77 -4.33 -2.77 -11.90
C SER A 77 -5.41 -3.83 -11.76
N SER A 78 -5.07 -4.96 -11.13
CA SER A 78 -6.03 -6.02 -10.80
C SER A 78 -5.63 -6.78 -9.54
N LEU A 79 -6.62 -7.25 -8.77
CA LEU A 79 -6.46 -8.18 -7.64
C LEU A 79 -6.77 -9.64 -8.01
N GLY A 80 -6.99 -9.93 -9.27
CA GLY A 80 -7.15 -11.29 -9.79
C GLY A 80 -5.84 -11.82 -10.37
N PRO A 81 -5.76 -13.13 -10.65
CA PRO A 81 -4.58 -13.67 -11.33
C PRO A 81 -4.51 -13.17 -12.79
N PRO A 82 -3.38 -12.57 -13.21
CA PRO A 82 -2.27 -12.20 -12.35
C PRO A 82 -2.56 -10.97 -11.49
N LEU A 83 -2.04 -10.95 -10.27
CA LEU A 83 -1.98 -9.75 -9.44
C LEU A 83 -1.05 -8.74 -10.09
N LYS A 84 -1.51 -7.54 -10.40
CA LYS A 84 -0.71 -6.53 -11.11
C LYS A 84 -1.11 -5.10 -10.81
N THR A 85 -0.17 -4.20 -11.00
CA THR A 85 -0.38 -2.75 -11.04
C THR A 85 0.68 -2.10 -11.91
N SER A 86 0.57 -0.78 -12.12
CA SER A 86 1.59 0.03 -12.78
C SER A 86 1.94 1.27 -11.95
N ALA A 87 3.13 1.83 -12.19
CA ALA A 87 3.52 3.08 -11.57
C ALA A 87 2.58 4.24 -11.94
N PHE A 88 2.01 4.19 -13.14
CA PHE A 88 1.04 5.18 -13.61
C PHE A 88 -0.28 5.11 -12.83
N ASP A 89 -0.86 3.92 -12.65
CA ASP A 89 -2.10 3.75 -11.89
C ASP A 89 -1.93 4.15 -10.43
N MET A 90 -0.80 3.76 -9.81
CA MET A 90 -0.50 4.12 -8.44
C MET A 90 -0.26 5.63 -8.29
N GLY A 91 0.48 6.25 -9.22
CA GLY A 91 0.70 7.69 -9.25
C GLY A 91 -0.61 8.47 -9.35
N ASN A 92 -1.50 8.05 -10.24
CA ASN A 92 -2.84 8.64 -10.40
C ASN A 92 -3.69 8.51 -9.13
N LEU A 93 -3.62 7.38 -8.43
CA LEU A 93 -4.34 7.19 -7.18
C LEU A 93 -3.81 8.14 -6.08
N PHE A 94 -2.48 8.27 -5.94
CA PHE A 94 -1.87 9.22 -5.02
C PHE A 94 -2.22 10.67 -5.37
N GLU A 95 -2.26 11.03 -6.64
CA GLU A 95 -2.68 12.36 -7.09
C GLU A 95 -4.13 12.65 -6.70
N LYS A 96 -5.04 11.69 -6.91
CA LYS A 96 -6.44 11.83 -6.51
C LYS A 96 -6.61 11.91 -5.00
N LEU A 97 -5.85 11.14 -4.22
CA LEU A 97 -5.81 11.24 -2.77
C LEU A 97 -5.36 12.65 -2.33
N TYR A 98 -4.27 13.15 -2.92
CA TYR A 98 -3.74 14.48 -2.64
C TYR A 98 -4.74 15.60 -2.93
N LYS A 99 -5.50 15.47 -4.02
CA LYS A 99 -6.54 16.43 -4.42
C LYS A 99 -7.86 16.29 -3.63
N GLY A 100 -7.99 15.28 -2.77
CA GLY A 100 -9.25 15.03 -2.04
C GLY A 100 -10.37 14.42 -2.89
N GLU A 101 -10.01 13.72 -3.97
CA GLU A 101 -10.96 13.19 -4.98
C GLU A 101 -11.28 11.70 -4.79
N VAL A 102 -10.65 11.00 -3.83
CA VAL A 102 -10.97 9.60 -3.55
C VAL A 102 -12.06 9.52 -2.50
N VAL A 103 -13.24 9.08 -2.92
CA VAL A 103 -14.52 9.13 -2.20
C VAL A 103 -14.97 10.59 -2.02
N ASP A 104 -14.33 11.31 -1.10
CA ASP A 104 -14.44 12.75 -0.86
C ASP A 104 -13.16 13.27 -0.16
N THR A 105 -13.13 14.55 0.17
CA THR A 105 -11.96 15.20 0.79
C THR A 105 -11.67 14.63 2.19
N GLU A 106 -12.69 14.32 2.99
CA GLU A 106 -12.54 13.79 4.35
C GLU A 106 -11.92 12.39 4.32
N TYR A 107 -12.44 11.50 3.48
CA TYR A 107 -11.91 10.14 3.34
C TYR A 107 -10.51 10.13 2.71
N SER A 108 -10.26 10.97 1.71
CA SER A 108 -8.91 11.12 1.13
C SER A 108 -7.89 11.53 2.20
N GLN A 109 -8.24 12.51 3.06
CA GLN A 109 -7.36 12.93 4.15
C GLN A 109 -7.13 11.82 5.17
N LYS A 110 -8.16 11.07 5.56
CA LYS A 110 -8.01 9.91 6.45
C LYS A 110 -7.08 8.84 5.86
N MET A 111 -7.16 8.58 4.55
CA MET A 111 -6.25 7.64 3.88
C MET A 111 -4.80 8.16 3.89
N LEU A 112 -4.58 9.45 3.61
CA LEU A 112 -3.25 10.06 3.66
C LEU A 112 -2.67 10.07 5.08
N ASP A 113 -3.51 10.26 6.11
CA ASP A 113 -3.08 10.22 7.51
C ASP A 113 -2.61 8.81 7.90
N ILE A 114 -3.30 7.76 7.46
CA ILE A 114 -2.88 6.37 7.71
C ILE A 114 -1.58 6.08 6.95
N LEU A 115 -1.49 6.45 5.67
CA LEU A 115 -0.28 6.30 4.84
C LEU A 115 0.94 7.02 5.44
N SER A 116 0.72 8.16 6.11
CA SER A 116 1.79 8.92 6.80
C SER A 116 2.30 8.25 8.06
N ARG A 117 1.63 7.20 8.55
CA ARG A 117 2.05 6.40 9.70
C ARG A 117 2.69 5.06 9.32
N GLN A 118 3.04 4.87 8.04
CA GLN A 118 3.82 3.72 7.60
C GLN A 118 5.12 3.62 8.41
N THR A 119 5.44 2.42 8.91
CA THR A 119 6.62 2.18 9.74
C THR A 119 7.80 1.57 8.99
N ILE A 120 7.55 1.01 7.78
CA ILE A 120 8.60 0.45 6.92
C ILE A 120 9.21 1.60 6.12
N ASN A 121 10.26 2.21 6.66
CA ASN A 121 10.87 3.44 6.16
C ASN A 121 12.26 3.23 5.52
N ASP A 122 12.52 2.05 5.02
CA ASP A 122 13.80 1.62 4.44
C ASP A 122 13.97 1.96 2.94
N ARG A 123 12.97 2.61 2.32
CA ARG A 123 12.92 2.98 0.89
C ARG A 123 12.73 4.48 0.70
N ILE A 124 11.59 4.96 0.21
CA ILE A 124 11.36 6.39 -0.07
C ILE A 124 11.82 7.30 1.08
N PRO A 125 11.50 7.07 2.37
CA PRO A 125 11.91 7.96 3.44
C PRO A 125 13.39 7.89 3.82
N LYS A 126 14.09 6.79 3.53
CA LYS A 126 15.38 6.40 4.11
C LYS A 126 16.45 7.49 4.11
N TYR A 127 16.61 8.20 2.99
CA TYR A 127 17.66 9.20 2.80
C TYR A 127 17.12 10.63 2.73
N LEU A 128 15.84 10.83 3.01
CA LEU A 128 15.27 12.16 3.10
C LEU A 128 15.70 12.87 4.40
N PRO A 129 15.70 14.21 4.43
CA PRO A 129 16.00 14.95 5.66
C PRO A 129 15.09 14.51 6.81
N SER A 130 15.65 14.47 8.02
CA SER A 130 14.88 14.12 9.22
C SER A 130 13.66 15.01 9.38
N GLY A 131 12.51 14.40 9.69
CA GLY A 131 11.23 15.10 9.82
C GLY A 131 10.47 15.34 8.52
N THR A 132 11.01 14.88 7.35
CA THR A 132 10.24 14.92 6.11
C THR A 132 9.01 14.02 6.24
N LYS A 133 7.82 14.61 6.10
CA LYS A 133 6.57 13.83 6.08
C LYS A 133 6.45 13.10 4.74
N VAL A 134 6.18 11.79 4.81
CA VAL A 134 5.90 10.94 3.64
C VAL A 134 4.63 10.14 3.89
N ALA A 135 3.68 10.21 2.98
CA ALA A 135 2.52 9.33 2.98
C ALA A 135 2.76 8.25 1.90
N HIS A 136 3.10 7.02 2.32
CA HIS A 136 3.55 6.00 1.37
C HIS A 136 3.09 4.60 1.74
N LYS A 137 3.22 3.67 0.79
CA LYS A 137 2.99 2.23 1.00
C LYS A 137 4.04 1.43 0.26
N THR A 138 4.73 0.59 1.00
CA THR A 138 5.66 -0.41 0.49
C THR A 138 4.94 -1.64 -0.07
N GLY A 139 5.57 -2.39 -0.95
CA GLY A 139 5.02 -3.64 -1.48
C GLY A 139 6.14 -4.61 -1.83
N ASP A 140 6.11 -5.80 -1.18
CA ASP A 140 7.09 -6.86 -1.35
C ASP A 140 6.39 -8.15 -1.70
N LEU A 141 6.85 -8.81 -2.75
CA LEU A 141 6.38 -10.12 -3.14
C LEU A 141 7.42 -10.83 -4.01
N GLY A 142 8.11 -11.83 -3.46
CA GLY A 142 9.12 -12.59 -4.18
C GLY A 142 10.23 -11.70 -4.73
N PHE A 143 10.28 -11.52 -6.04
CA PHE A 143 11.28 -10.68 -6.73
C PHE A 143 10.88 -9.21 -6.88
N PHE A 144 9.71 -8.83 -6.37
CA PHE A 144 9.22 -7.46 -6.46
C PHE A 144 9.49 -6.72 -5.14
N GLU A 145 10.09 -5.55 -5.25
CA GLU A 145 10.27 -4.61 -4.15
C GLU A 145 9.86 -3.22 -4.62
N ASN A 146 8.89 -2.64 -3.95
CA ASN A 146 8.18 -1.47 -4.43
C ASN A 146 7.96 -0.47 -3.30
N ASP A 147 7.85 0.80 -3.66
CA ASP A 147 7.33 1.83 -2.77
C ASP A 147 6.69 2.95 -3.59
N GLY A 148 5.62 3.53 -3.08
CA GLY A 148 4.93 4.65 -3.72
C GLY A 148 4.28 5.55 -2.70
N GLY A 149 4.29 6.87 -2.98
CA GLY A 149 3.72 7.82 -2.05
C GLY A 149 3.88 9.28 -2.44
N ILE A 150 3.55 10.13 -1.47
CA ILE A 150 3.64 11.58 -1.54
C ILE A 150 4.69 12.06 -0.56
N VAL A 151 5.68 12.79 -1.03
CA VAL A 151 6.70 13.46 -0.21
C VAL A 151 6.31 14.91 -0.05
N TYR A 152 6.11 15.34 1.20
CA TYR A 152 5.73 16.72 1.53
C TYR A 152 6.97 17.57 1.75
N THR A 153 7.07 18.69 1.02
CA THR A 153 8.25 19.56 1.10
C THR A 153 7.90 21.05 1.11
N PRO A 154 8.74 21.90 1.73
CA PRO A 154 8.49 23.33 1.79
C PRO A 154 8.43 24.03 0.42
N LYS A 155 9.04 23.46 -0.62
CA LYS A 155 9.07 24.05 -1.97
C LYS A 155 8.05 23.45 -2.93
N GLY A 156 7.24 22.52 -2.46
CA GLY A 156 6.19 21.85 -3.22
C GLY A 156 6.24 20.34 -3.03
N ASP A 157 5.07 19.75 -2.83
CA ASP A 157 4.92 18.30 -2.64
C ASP A 157 5.09 17.57 -3.98
N PHE A 158 5.60 16.35 -3.95
CA PHE A 158 5.69 15.53 -5.14
C PHE A 158 5.28 14.08 -4.89
N ILE A 159 4.78 13.44 -5.94
CA ILE A 159 4.44 12.03 -5.94
C ILE A 159 5.61 11.26 -6.54
N ILE A 160 5.96 10.15 -5.90
CA ILE A 160 6.97 9.21 -6.37
C ILE A 160 6.44 7.79 -6.27
N VAL A 161 6.54 7.03 -7.35
CA VAL A 161 6.20 5.60 -7.38
C VAL A 161 7.33 4.86 -8.08
N VAL A 162 7.92 3.90 -7.40
CA VAL A 162 8.96 3.04 -7.92
C VAL A 162 8.53 1.59 -7.76
N LEU A 163 8.30 0.92 -8.87
CA LEU A 163 8.01 -0.51 -8.93
C LEU A 163 9.22 -1.20 -9.53
N SER A 164 9.71 -2.25 -8.88
CA SER A 164 10.90 -2.97 -9.33
C SER A 164 10.70 -4.48 -9.29
N GLU A 165 11.30 -5.14 -10.27
CA GLU A 165 11.49 -6.59 -10.29
C GLU A 165 12.98 -6.87 -10.28
N THR A 166 13.48 -7.67 -9.34
CA THR A 166 14.90 -7.91 -9.14
C THR A 166 15.17 -9.27 -8.51
N LYS A 167 16.31 -9.88 -8.91
CA LYS A 167 16.83 -11.08 -8.22
C LYS A 167 17.58 -10.76 -6.93
N LYS A 168 17.71 -9.46 -6.58
CA LYS A 168 18.41 -8.96 -5.39
C LYS A 168 17.53 -7.94 -4.68
N PRO A 169 16.49 -8.37 -3.95
CA PRO A 169 15.56 -7.46 -3.25
C PRO A 169 16.29 -6.47 -2.33
N ASP A 170 17.28 -6.94 -1.55
CA ASP A 170 18.01 -6.10 -0.59
C ASP A 170 18.68 -4.87 -1.24
N ASP A 171 19.10 -4.98 -2.53
CA ASP A 171 19.67 -3.86 -3.28
C ASP A 171 18.59 -2.90 -3.82
N ALA A 172 17.37 -3.37 -4.01
CA ALA A 172 16.32 -2.59 -4.65
C ALA A 172 15.79 -1.50 -3.72
N GLY A 173 15.59 -1.78 -2.43
CA GLY A 173 15.16 -0.79 -1.44
C GLY A 173 16.12 0.39 -1.35
N ASP A 174 17.44 0.14 -1.35
CA ASP A 174 18.44 1.21 -1.36
C ASP A 174 18.40 2.05 -2.64
N LYS A 175 18.14 1.43 -3.81
CA LYS A 175 17.98 2.15 -5.09
C LYS A 175 16.73 3.03 -5.06
N ILE A 176 15.60 2.52 -4.56
CA ILE A 176 14.38 3.33 -4.37
C ILE A 176 14.67 4.54 -3.48
N ALA A 177 15.37 4.34 -2.36
CA ALA A 177 15.75 5.41 -1.45
C ALA A 177 16.63 6.47 -2.12
N ARG A 178 17.61 6.07 -2.96
CA ARG A 178 18.47 7.00 -3.72
C ARG A 178 17.72 7.76 -4.80
N ILE A 179 16.76 7.12 -5.47
CA ILE A 179 15.88 7.80 -6.43
C ILE A 179 15.06 8.87 -5.70
N SER A 180 14.50 8.54 -4.54
CA SER A 180 13.75 9.47 -3.71
C SER A 180 14.61 10.65 -3.25
N GLU A 181 15.82 10.40 -2.77
CA GLU A 181 16.78 11.46 -2.38
C GLU A 181 17.12 12.39 -3.54
N ALA A 182 17.38 11.83 -4.73
CA ALA A 182 17.68 12.62 -5.93
C ALA A 182 16.48 13.48 -6.35
N SER A 183 15.27 12.92 -6.30
CA SER A 183 14.02 13.63 -6.58
C SER A 183 13.81 14.78 -5.58
N PHE A 184 13.98 14.51 -4.29
CA PHE A 184 13.89 15.53 -3.24
C PHE A 184 14.86 16.69 -3.51
N LYS A 185 16.12 16.39 -3.80
CA LYS A 185 17.13 17.41 -4.13
C LYS A 185 16.77 18.22 -5.37
N TYR A 186 16.14 17.58 -6.37
CA TYR A 186 15.71 18.25 -7.60
C TYR A 186 14.58 19.24 -7.34
N PHE A 187 13.52 18.82 -6.64
CA PHE A 187 12.35 19.64 -6.37
C PHE A 187 12.55 20.69 -5.27
N ASN A 188 13.63 20.59 -4.47
CA ASN A 188 13.96 21.51 -3.38
C ASN A 188 15.20 22.39 -3.65
N LYS A 189 15.54 22.60 -4.91
CA LYS A 189 16.60 23.56 -5.32
C LYS A 189 16.22 25.01 -5.07
#